data_52d850060aeb8af3c25f978b4cb27249
#
_entry.id   52d850060aeb8af3c25f978b4cb27249
#
_cell.length_a   1.000
_cell.length_b   1.000
_cell.length_c   1.000
_cell.angle_alpha   90.00
_cell.angle_beta   90.00
_cell.angle_gamma   90.00
#
_symmetry.space_group_name_H-M   'P 1'
#
loop_
_entity.id
_entity.type
_entity.pdbx_description
1 polymer ?
#
loop_
_entity_poly.entity_id
_entity_poly.type
_entity_poly.pdbx_seq_one_letter_code
_entity_poly.pdbx_strand_id
1 'polypeptide(L)'
;AKPAPQTPDIAAHAVALAYRAGVPRDALVLLRGGPEAGAALVGDARIAGVAFTGSTATAKSIARSLVAADERPIVPLIAETGGVNAMIVDSTALPEQVVLDVVTSAFRSAGQRCSALRLLVLQEEIAGRTLEMLAGAMDTLIVGDPADAASDVGPVIDRAAYDRLMEHRAATRKQWIKTVPVPAKGFYVPPTLIGVDAIEDVRREWFGPLLHVTRWKAGTLAETVERVNASGFGLTMGLHSRIARAAETVEAYARAGNLYVNRSMIGAVVGVQPFGGEGLSGTGPKAGGPHYLPRFCIERVTSTDTTSTGGNASLLSLEDAGF
;
A
#
# COMPACT_ATOMS: atom_id res chain seq x y z
N ALA A 1 -0.26 -7.80 -19.61
CA ALA A 1 0.29 -7.79 -18.25
C ALA A 1 1.82 -7.86 -18.27
N LYS A 2 2.50 -6.96 -17.54
CA LYS A 2 3.96 -6.96 -17.38
C LYS A 2 4.30 -7.13 -15.89
N PRO A 3 4.86 -8.26 -15.47
CA PRO A 3 5.22 -8.50 -14.09
C PRO A 3 6.47 -7.71 -13.67
N ALA A 4 6.72 -7.67 -12.36
CA ALA A 4 8.00 -7.22 -11.83
C ALA A 4 9.13 -8.11 -12.37
N PRO A 5 10.33 -7.54 -12.66
CA PRO A 5 11.46 -8.31 -13.18
C PRO A 5 11.91 -9.46 -12.27
N GLN A 6 11.65 -9.35 -10.97
CA GLN A 6 12.01 -10.35 -9.97
C GLN A 6 11.06 -11.56 -9.91
N THR A 7 9.83 -11.44 -10.49
CA THR A 7 8.78 -12.47 -10.35
C THR A 7 8.14 -12.90 -11.68
N PRO A 8 8.91 -13.07 -12.78
CA PRO A 8 8.34 -13.36 -14.10
C PRO A 8 7.73 -14.75 -14.19
N ASP A 9 8.27 -15.74 -13.48
CA ASP A 9 7.82 -17.13 -13.56
C ASP A 9 6.52 -17.35 -12.78
N ILE A 10 6.36 -16.74 -11.63
CA ILE A 10 5.09 -16.73 -10.89
C ILE A 10 3.98 -16.09 -11.73
N ALA A 11 4.28 -14.98 -12.39
CA ALA A 11 3.31 -14.33 -13.29
C ALA A 11 2.94 -15.23 -14.48
N ALA A 12 3.91 -15.93 -15.06
CA ALA A 12 3.65 -16.88 -16.16
C ALA A 12 2.76 -18.05 -15.68
N HIS A 13 3.01 -18.55 -14.48
CA HIS A 13 2.17 -19.59 -13.89
C HIS A 13 0.72 -19.09 -13.65
N ALA A 14 0.56 -17.89 -13.08
CA ALA A 14 -0.74 -17.27 -12.86
C ALA A 14 -1.52 -17.07 -14.18
N VAL A 15 -0.86 -16.58 -15.24
CA VAL A 15 -1.46 -16.42 -16.57
C VAL A 15 -1.85 -17.78 -17.17
N ALA A 16 -1.02 -18.81 -17.01
CA ALA A 16 -1.35 -20.17 -17.46
C ALA A 16 -2.59 -20.74 -16.73
N LEU A 17 -2.73 -20.45 -15.43
CA LEU A 17 -3.94 -20.83 -14.67
C LEU A 17 -5.17 -20.07 -15.18
N ALA A 18 -5.05 -18.77 -15.49
CA ALA A 18 -6.13 -17.99 -16.06
C ALA A 18 -6.62 -18.58 -17.41
N TYR A 19 -5.69 -18.96 -18.29
CA TYR A 19 -6.06 -19.62 -19.56
C TYR A 19 -6.75 -20.98 -19.33
N ARG A 20 -6.30 -21.76 -18.36
CA ARG A 20 -6.95 -23.02 -17.98
C ARG A 20 -8.35 -22.80 -17.40
N ALA A 21 -8.58 -21.66 -16.75
CA ALA A 21 -9.88 -21.25 -16.24
C ALA A 21 -10.81 -20.63 -17.31
N GLY A 22 -10.37 -20.55 -18.58
CA GLY A 22 -11.20 -20.10 -19.70
C GLY A 22 -10.98 -18.64 -20.12
N VAL A 23 -9.97 -17.93 -19.56
CA VAL A 23 -9.64 -16.59 -20.05
C VAL A 23 -9.08 -16.67 -21.48
N PRO A 24 -9.66 -15.96 -22.47
CA PRO A 24 -9.15 -15.96 -23.83
C PRO A 24 -7.71 -15.46 -23.91
N ARG A 25 -6.89 -16.06 -24.80
CA ARG A 25 -5.48 -15.71 -24.93
C ARG A 25 -5.23 -14.32 -25.50
N ASP A 26 -6.17 -13.77 -26.27
CA ASP A 26 -6.18 -12.42 -26.80
C ASP A 26 -6.63 -11.37 -25.77
N ALA A 27 -7.37 -11.78 -24.73
CA ALA A 27 -7.78 -10.90 -23.64
C ALA A 27 -6.70 -10.70 -22.56
N LEU A 28 -5.76 -11.65 -22.43
CA LEU A 28 -4.67 -11.57 -21.43
C LEU A 28 -3.36 -11.99 -22.09
N VAL A 29 -2.45 -11.04 -22.26
CA VAL A 29 -1.12 -11.27 -22.84
C VAL A 29 -0.04 -10.95 -21.81
N LEU A 30 0.87 -11.93 -21.58
CA LEU A 30 2.02 -11.72 -20.69
C LEU A 30 3.21 -11.19 -21.49
N LEU A 31 3.71 -10.01 -21.08
CA LEU A 31 4.94 -9.41 -21.59
C LEU A 31 6.04 -9.51 -20.53
N ARG A 32 7.05 -10.33 -20.77
CA ARG A 32 8.25 -10.41 -19.90
C ARG A 32 9.21 -9.29 -20.27
N GLY A 33 9.88 -8.72 -19.28
CA GLY A 33 10.91 -7.69 -19.48
C GLY A 33 11.10 -6.79 -18.28
N GLY A 34 12.13 -6.00 -18.35
CA GLY A 34 12.53 -5.02 -17.35
C GLY A 34 11.78 -3.68 -17.47
N PRO A 35 12.38 -2.61 -16.92
CA PRO A 35 11.83 -1.26 -17.02
C PRO A 35 11.65 -0.77 -18.46
N GLU A 36 12.54 -1.16 -19.37
CA GLU A 36 12.52 -0.81 -20.80
C GLU A 36 11.27 -1.36 -21.51
N ALA A 37 10.88 -2.59 -21.23
CA ALA A 37 9.66 -3.18 -21.75
C ALA A 37 8.40 -2.46 -21.20
N GLY A 38 8.45 -2.06 -19.93
CA GLY A 38 7.39 -1.25 -19.32
C GLY A 38 7.27 0.14 -19.97
N ALA A 39 8.39 0.80 -20.21
CA ALA A 39 8.44 2.10 -20.86
C ALA A 39 7.93 2.02 -22.32
N ALA A 40 8.36 1.01 -23.08
CA ALA A 40 7.87 0.78 -24.44
C ALA A 40 6.36 0.53 -24.48
N LEU A 41 5.84 -0.29 -23.55
CA LEU A 41 4.42 -0.55 -23.43
C LEU A 41 3.61 0.72 -23.12
N VAL A 42 4.06 1.51 -22.14
CA VAL A 42 3.41 2.77 -21.78
C VAL A 42 3.50 3.82 -22.89
N GLY A 43 4.59 3.82 -23.65
CA GLY A 43 4.80 4.74 -24.78
C GLY A 43 3.99 4.42 -26.03
N ASP A 44 3.43 3.21 -26.16
CA ASP A 44 2.66 2.79 -27.33
C ASP A 44 1.29 3.49 -27.36
N ALA A 45 0.96 4.18 -28.44
CA ALA A 45 -0.28 4.97 -28.60
C ALA A 45 -1.56 4.11 -28.55
N ARG A 46 -1.46 2.80 -28.77
CA ARG A 46 -2.59 1.86 -28.71
C ARG A 46 -3.03 1.53 -27.29
N ILE A 47 -2.24 1.87 -26.28
CA ILE A 47 -2.59 1.62 -24.87
C ILE A 47 -3.71 2.57 -24.45
N ALA A 48 -4.85 2.02 -24.08
CA ALA A 48 -6.06 2.75 -23.70
C ALA A 48 -6.15 3.07 -22.19
N GLY A 49 -5.17 2.63 -21.38
CA GLY A 49 -5.10 2.89 -19.94
C GLY A 49 -3.99 2.07 -19.30
N VAL A 50 -3.60 2.46 -18.09
CA VAL A 50 -2.56 1.76 -17.33
C VAL A 50 -3.07 1.51 -15.90
N ALA A 51 -3.00 0.25 -15.43
CA ALA A 51 -3.09 -0.12 -14.04
C ALA A 51 -1.70 -0.53 -13.55
N PHE A 52 -1.19 0.16 -12.55
CA PHE A 52 0.20 0.02 -12.07
C PHE A 52 0.25 -0.14 -10.56
N THR A 53 1.07 -1.08 -10.11
CA THR A 53 1.47 -1.18 -8.69
C THR A 53 2.99 -1.18 -8.60
N GLY A 54 3.55 -0.29 -7.77
CA GLY A 54 5.01 -0.17 -7.62
C GLY A 54 5.44 1.09 -6.89
N SER A 55 6.60 1.64 -7.23
CA SER A 55 7.10 2.84 -6.55
C SER A 55 6.39 4.12 -7.03
N THR A 56 6.24 5.10 -6.14
CA THR A 56 5.70 6.44 -6.47
C THR A 56 6.51 7.11 -7.60
N ALA A 57 7.83 6.92 -7.63
CA ALA A 57 8.68 7.47 -8.70
C ALA A 57 8.32 6.89 -10.07
N THR A 58 8.10 5.58 -10.14
CA THR A 58 7.68 4.91 -11.38
C THR A 58 6.28 5.33 -11.80
N ALA A 59 5.31 5.41 -10.86
CA ALA A 59 3.96 5.91 -11.15
C ALA A 59 3.98 7.32 -11.74
N LYS A 60 4.78 8.23 -11.17
CA LYS A 60 4.97 9.59 -11.70
C LYS A 60 5.65 9.61 -13.07
N SER A 61 6.56 8.67 -13.33
CA SER A 61 7.18 8.52 -14.67
C SER A 61 6.15 8.07 -15.70
N ILE A 62 5.32 7.06 -15.36
CA ILE A 62 4.22 6.61 -16.21
C ILE A 62 3.26 7.76 -16.51
N ALA A 63 2.81 8.50 -15.48
CA ALA A 63 1.92 9.64 -15.66
C ALA A 63 2.48 10.68 -16.64
N ARG A 64 3.77 11.03 -16.50
CA ARG A 64 4.43 11.95 -17.44
C ARG A 64 4.46 11.41 -18.86
N SER A 65 4.79 10.13 -19.04
CA SER A 65 4.81 9.50 -20.38
C SER A 65 3.42 9.46 -21.03
N LEU A 66 2.37 9.28 -20.22
CA LEU A 66 0.99 9.24 -20.73
C LEU A 66 0.51 10.61 -21.23
N VAL A 67 1.01 11.72 -20.70
CA VAL A 67 0.60 13.08 -21.07
C VAL A 67 1.59 13.79 -22.02
N ALA A 68 2.78 13.22 -22.25
CA ALA A 68 3.84 13.86 -23.03
C ALA A 68 3.67 13.75 -24.55
N ALA A 69 2.77 12.90 -25.04
CA ALA A 69 2.55 12.69 -26.48
C ALA A 69 1.31 13.45 -26.93
N ASP A 70 1.48 14.54 -27.67
CA ASP A 70 0.41 15.46 -28.08
C ASP A 70 -0.69 14.78 -28.92
N GLU A 71 -0.35 13.80 -29.72
CA GLU A 71 -1.30 13.08 -30.58
C GLU A 71 -2.02 11.90 -29.88
N ARG A 72 -1.68 11.62 -28.64
CA ARG A 72 -2.26 10.50 -27.90
C ARG A 72 -3.57 10.89 -27.21
N PRO A 73 -4.60 10.03 -27.26
CA PRO A 73 -5.78 10.23 -26.42
C PRO A 73 -5.42 10.30 -24.92
N ILE A 74 -6.14 11.11 -24.16
CA ILE A 74 -6.03 11.14 -22.71
C ILE A 74 -6.56 9.81 -22.15
N VAL A 75 -5.68 9.04 -21.52
CA VAL A 75 -6.01 7.70 -21.02
C VAL A 75 -5.93 7.62 -19.50
N PRO A 76 -6.75 6.78 -18.86
CA PRO A 76 -6.72 6.65 -17.41
C PRO A 76 -5.43 5.99 -16.92
N LEU A 77 -4.96 6.47 -15.77
CA LEU A 77 -3.94 5.81 -14.96
C LEU A 77 -4.55 5.43 -13.61
N ILE A 78 -4.49 4.16 -13.26
CA ILE A 78 -4.72 3.66 -11.91
C ILE A 78 -3.34 3.28 -11.36
N ALA A 79 -2.85 4.03 -10.39
CA ALA A 79 -1.56 3.77 -9.75
C ALA A 79 -1.77 3.54 -8.26
N GLU A 80 -1.21 2.45 -7.76
CA GLU A 80 -1.11 2.11 -6.35
C GLU A 80 0.36 1.99 -5.97
N THR A 81 0.78 2.75 -4.96
CA THR A 81 2.17 2.85 -4.57
C THR A 81 2.36 2.59 -3.07
N GLY A 82 3.56 2.77 -2.57
CA GLY A 82 3.87 2.55 -1.17
C GLY A 82 3.40 3.68 -0.25
N GLY A 83 3.85 3.65 1.00
CA GLY A 83 3.50 4.64 2.00
C GLY A 83 4.43 4.69 3.20
N VAL A 84 4.46 5.82 3.87
CA VAL A 84 4.96 5.94 5.25
C VAL A 84 3.78 5.67 6.18
N ASN A 85 3.41 4.39 6.27
CA ASN A 85 2.24 3.99 7.03
C ASN A 85 2.53 4.10 8.53
N ALA A 86 1.68 4.82 9.25
CA ALA A 86 1.83 5.04 10.68
C ALA A 86 0.77 4.28 11.49
N MET A 87 1.17 3.83 12.70
CA MET A 87 0.24 3.32 13.71
C MET A 87 0.36 4.19 14.95
N ILE A 88 -0.74 4.81 15.35
CA ILE A 88 -0.84 5.64 16.55
C ILE A 88 -1.39 4.78 17.68
N VAL A 89 -0.76 4.86 18.84
CA VAL A 89 -1.15 4.05 20.02
C VAL A 89 -1.34 4.98 21.20
N ASP A 90 -2.52 4.97 21.80
CA ASP A 90 -2.80 5.71 23.03
C ASP A 90 -2.61 4.87 24.29
N SER A 91 -2.68 5.53 25.46
CA SER A 91 -2.45 4.91 26.77
C SER A 91 -3.52 3.90 27.17
N THR A 92 -4.64 3.82 26.45
CA THR A 92 -5.74 2.88 26.75
C THR A 92 -5.63 1.58 25.97
N ALA A 93 -4.76 1.51 24.97
CA ALA A 93 -4.56 0.33 24.14
C ALA A 93 -4.15 -0.89 24.97
N LEU A 94 -4.47 -2.09 24.49
CA LEU A 94 -4.02 -3.35 25.08
C LEU A 94 -2.58 -3.64 24.61
N PRO A 95 -1.57 -3.57 25.48
CA PRO A 95 -0.17 -3.65 25.06
C PRO A 95 0.19 -4.94 24.33
N GLU A 96 -0.38 -6.06 24.75
CA GLU A 96 -0.13 -7.38 24.14
C GLU A 96 -0.64 -7.44 22.70
N GLN A 97 -1.81 -6.88 22.44
CA GLN A 97 -2.37 -6.78 21.10
C GLN A 97 -1.57 -5.80 20.22
N VAL A 98 -1.20 -4.63 20.78
CA VAL A 98 -0.34 -3.66 20.10
C VAL A 98 0.95 -4.33 19.63
N VAL A 99 1.65 -5.04 20.51
CA VAL A 99 2.93 -5.69 20.18
C VAL A 99 2.76 -6.73 19.09
N LEU A 100 1.73 -7.59 19.17
CA LEU A 100 1.43 -8.60 18.16
C LEU A 100 1.15 -7.95 16.79
N ASP A 101 0.33 -6.91 16.77
CA ASP A 101 -0.07 -6.23 15.54
C ASP A 101 1.07 -5.40 14.94
N VAL A 102 1.92 -4.80 15.76
CA VAL A 102 3.15 -4.10 15.32
C VAL A 102 4.13 -5.07 14.69
N VAL A 103 4.47 -6.17 15.37
CA VAL A 103 5.39 -7.20 14.85
C VAL A 103 4.86 -7.76 13.52
N THR A 104 3.57 -8.10 13.48
CA THR A 104 2.90 -8.59 12.27
C THR A 104 2.97 -7.58 11.13
N SER A 105 2.66 -6.30 11.42
CA SER A 105 2.56 -5.25 10.40
C SER A 105 3.91 -4.79 9.88
N ALA A 106 4.94 -4.77 10.74
CA ALA A 106 6.26 -4.24 10.39
C ALA A 106 7.20 -5.30 9.77
N PHE A 107 7.14 -6.55 10.24
CA PHE A 107 8.19 -7.51 9.96
C PHE A 107 7.75 -8.70 9.09
N ARG A 108 6.47 -9.09 9.06
CA ARG A 108 6.02 -10.13 8.13
C ARG A 108 6.35 -9.79 6.70
N SER A 109 6.69 -10.81 5.89
CA SER A 109 7.19 -10.65 4.53
C SER A 109 8.44 -9.75 4.46
N ALA A 110 9.27 -9.73 5.49
CA ALA A 110 10.41 -8.82 5.65
C ALA A 110 10.03 -7.33 5.47
N GLY A 111 8.83 -6.92 5.89
CA GLY A 111 8.31 -5.57 5.71
C GLY A 111 8.08 -5.17 4.23
N GLN A 112 8.05 -6.13 3.32
CA GLN A 112 7.91 -5.87 1.87
C GLN A 112 6.44 -5.90 1.41
N ARG A 113 5.58 -5.19 2.13
CA ARG A 113 4.20 -4.90 1.72
C ARG A 113 3.99 -3.41 1.65
N CYS A 114 3.20 -2.95 0.70
CA CYS A 114 2.83 -1.54 0.58
C CYS A 114 2.10 -1.02 1.85
N SER A 115 1.33 -1.89 2.53
CA SER A 115 0.62 -1.61 3.78
C SER A 115 1.46 -1.82 5.05
N ALA A 116 2.73 -2.23 4.96
CA ALA A 116 3.54 -2.51 6.14
C ALA A 116 3.75 -1.26 7.00
N LEU A 117 3.76 -1.46 8.31
CA LEU A 117 4.00 -0.41 9.30
C LEU A 117 5.43 0.11 9.18
N ARG A 118 5.58 1.44 9.01
CA ARG A 118 6.88 2.12 8.90
C ARG A 118 7.18 3.02 10.07
N LEU A 119 6.13 3.56 10.69
CA LEU A 119 6.24 4.52 11.79
C LEU A 119 5.27 4.17 12.91
N LEU A 120 5.79 3.82 14.07
CA LEU A 120 5.03 3.60 15.28
C LEU A 120 5.06 4.89 16.12
N VAL A 121 3.88 5.41 16.48
CA VAL A 121 3.72 6.67 17.21
C VAL A 121 3.07 6.37 18.55
N LEU A 122 3.86 6.27 19.60
CA LEU A 122 3.41 5.86 20.93
C LEU A 122 3.11 7.07 21.81
N GLN A 123 2.00 7.04 22.53
CA GLN A 123 1.75 8.04 23.57
C GLN A 123 2.87 7.98 24.63
N GLU A 124 3.34 9.14 25.07
CA GLU A 124 4.54 9.25 25.94
C GLU A 124 4.47 8.35 27.16
N GLU A 125 3.30 8.29 27.81
CA GLU A 125 3.10 7.59 29.09
C GLU A 125 3.26 6.08 29.01
N ILE A 126 2.97 5.48 27.84
CA ILE A 126 3.08 4.04 27.64
C ILE A 126 4.31 3.61 26.83
N ALA A 127 5.02 4.58 26.25
CA ALA A 127 6.08 4.30 25.27
C ALA A 127 7.17 3.39 25.86
N GLY A 128 7.62 3.63 27.08
CA GLY A 128 8.67 2.83 27.72
C GLY A 128 8.30 1.37 27.82
N ARG A 129 7.12 1.06 28.42
CA ARG A 129 6.63 -0.31 28.61
C ARG A 129 6.36 -1.00 27.25
N THR A 130 5.73 -0.29 26.33
CA THR A 130 5.42 -0.86 25.01
C THR A 130 6.69 -1.21 24.24
N LEU A 131 7.72 -0.36 24.30
CA LEU A 131 9.02 -0.63 23.66
C LEU A 131 9.75 -1.81 24.29
N GLU A 132 9.71 -1.97 25.59
CA GLU A 132 10.27 -3.13 26.30
C GLU A 132 9.59 -4.43 25.83
N MET A 133 8.25 -4.46 25.82
CA MET A 133 7.48 -5.62 25.36
C MET A 133 7.74 -5.91 23.88
N LEU A 134 7.80 -4.88 23.03
CA LEU A 134 8.09 -5.02 21.61
C LEU A 134 9.51 -5.58 21.39
N ALA A 135 10.49 -5.09 22.12
CA ALA A 135 11.86 -5.62 22.07
C ALA A 135 11.91 -7.10 22.45
N GLY A 136 11.18 -7.51 23.51
CA GLY A 136 11.05 -8.91 23.90
C GLY A 136 10.36 -9.77 22.82
N ALA A 137 9.30 -9.28 22.21
CA ALA A 137 8.64 -9.98 21.11
C ALA A 137 9.56 -10.09 19.88
N MET A 138 10.37 -9.08 19.59
CA MET A 138 11.36 -9.16 18.51
C MET A 138 12.45 -10.22 18.78
N ASP A 139 12.78 -10.52 20.03
CA ASP A 139 13.74 -11.59 20.37
C ASP A 139 13.23 -12.99 20.00
N THR A 140 11.92 -13.18 19.86
CA THR A 140 11.32 -14.46 19.45
C THR A 140 11.26 -14.64 17.94
N LEU A 141 11.56 -13.60 17.15
CA LEU A 141 11.51 -13.69 15.68
C LEU A 141 12.63 -14.56 15.14
N ILE A 142 12.26 -15.54 14.34
CA ILE A 142 13.17 -16.39 13.59
C ILE A 142 13.32 -15.83 12.18
N VAL A 143 14.53 -15.35 11.85
CA VAL A 143 14.86 -14.91 10.50
C VAL A 143 15.54 -16.05 9.75
N GLY A 144 14.95 -16.49 8.64
CA GLY A 144 15.44 -17.69 7.96
C GLY A 144 14.84 -17.91 6.57
N ASP A 145 15.06 -19.11 6.06
CA ASP A 145 14.52 -19.54 4.77
C ASP A 145 12.97 -19.55 4.83
N PRO A 146 12.28 -18.83 3.93
CA PRO A 146 10.82 -18.82 3.90
C PRO A 146 10.19 -20.17 3.52
N ALA A 147 10.94 -21.14 3.04
CA ALA A 147 10.48 -22.52 2.86
C ALA A 147 10.38 -23.29 4.19
N ASP A 148 11.05 -22.83 5.24
CA ASP A 148 10.91 -23.35 6.59
C ASP A 148 9.72 -22.70 7.30
N ALA A 149 8.75 -23.51 7.71
CA ALA A 149 7.55 -23.04 8.42
C ALA A 149 7.86 -22.38 9.78
N ALA A 150 9.05 -22.60 10.35
CA ALA A 150 9.51 -21.93 11.57
C ALA A 150 10.01 -20.50 11.31
N SER A 151 10.24 -20.10 10.07
CA SER A 151 10.75 -18.78 9.74
C SER A 151 9.63 -17.72 9.76
N ASP A 152 9.78 -16.70 10.60
CA ASP A 152 8.86 -15.55 10.66
C ASP A 152 9.18 -14.48 9.63
N VAL A 153 10.48 -14.27 9.35
CA VAL A 153 10.98 -13.21 8.46
C VAL A 153 11.96 -13.79 7.45
N GLY A 154 11.63 -13.68 6.18
CA GLY A 154 12.48 -14.09 5.06
C GLY A 154 13.46 -13.03 4.60
N PRO A 155 14.17 -13.27 3.47
CA PRO A 155 15.06 -12.29 2.86
C PRO A 155 14.28 -11.17 2.16
N VAL A 156 14.98 -10.07 1.85
CA VAL A 156 14.46 -9.07 0.90
C VAL A 156 14.66 -9.55 -0.53
N ILE A 157 13.91 -8.93 -1.46
CA ILE A 157 13.68 -9.46 -2.82
C ILE A 157 14.96 -9.56 -3.67
N ASP A 158 15.91 -8.62 -3.52
CA ASP A 158 17.14 -8.58 -4.32
C ASP A 158 18.26 -7.83 -3.61
N ARG A 159 19.43 -7.85 -4.25
CA ARG A 159 20.65 -7.18 -3.79
C ARG A 159 20.48 -5.67 -3.67
N ALA A 160 19.79 -5.02 -4.60
CA ALA A 160 19.59 -3.58 -4.59
C ALA A 160 18.71 -3.12 -3.42
N ALA A 161 17.67 -3.90 -3.09
CA ALA A 161 16.85 -3.67 -1.91
C ALA A 161 17.66 -3.85 -0.61
N TYR A 162 18.46 -4.92 -0.55
CA TYR A 162 19.35 -5.20 0.58
C TYR A 162 20.33 -4.06 0.83
N ASP A 163 21.09 -3.64 -0.19
CA ASP A 163 22.13 -2.62 -0.05
C ASP A 163 21.53 -1.29 0.43
N ARG A 164 20.41 -0.86 -0.13
CA ARG A 164 19.70 0.37 0.24
C ARG A 164 19.23 0.36 1.69
N LEU A 165 18.71 -0.78 2.17
CA LEU A 165 18.22 -0.92 3.55
C LEU A 165 19.38 -1.00 4.54
N MET A 166 20.48 -1.66 4.17
CA MET A 166 21.69 -1.73 4.99
C MET A 166 22.40 -0.39 5.10
N GLU A 167 22.38 0.42 4.04
CA GLU A 167 22.86 1.80 4.07
C GLU A 167 22.07 2.65 5.08
N HIS A 168 20.75 2.58 5.04
CA HIS A 168 19.90 3.30 6.00
C HIS A 168 20.14 2.81 7.43
N ARG A 169 20.23 1.49 7.65
CA ARG A 169 20.58 0.94 8.95
C ARG A 169 21.92 1.48 9.45
N ALA A 170 22.93 1.55 8.60
CA ALA A 170 24.24 2.08 9.00
C ALA A 170 24.15 3.57 9.38
N ALA A 171 23.41 4.36 8.61
CA ALA A 171 23.20 5.79 8.87
C ALA A 171 22.45 6.06 10.20
N THR A 172 21.56 5.15 10.59
CA THR A 172 20.75 5.27 11.81
C THR A 172 21.27 4.47 13.01
N ARG A 173 22.50 3.96 12.95
CA ARG A 173 23.03 3.03 13.96
C ARG A 173 22.94 3.55 15.40
N LYS A 174 23.13 4.82 15.63
CA LYS A 174 23.05 5.43 16.96
C LYS A 174 21.63 5.51 17.53
N GLN A 175 20.63 5.31 16.69
CA GLN A 175 19.19 5.38 17.00
C GLN A 175 18.56 4.00 17.16
N TRP A 176 19.32 2.91 17.02
CA TRP A 176 18.78 1.57 17.19
C TRP A 176 18.38 1.30 18.64
N ILE A 177 17.12 0.90 18.81
CA ILE A 177 16.57 0.43 20.09
C ILE A 177 16.75 -1.08 20.19
N LYS A 178 16.44 -1.80 19.08
CA LYS A 178 16.49 -3.25 18.99
C LYS A 178 16.86 -3.70 17.59
N THR A 179 17.57 -4.81 17.48
CA THR A 179 17.83 -5.52 16.21
C THR A 179 17.83 -7.02 16.45
N VAL A 180 17.39 -7.78 15.44
CA VAL A 180 17.30 -9.24 15.47
C VAL A 180 18.45 -9.83 14.66
N PRO A 181 19.13 -10.90 15.13
CA PRO A 181 20.13 -11.61 14.36
C PRO A 181 19.58 -12.21 13.07
N VAL A 182 20.43 -12.33 12.05
CA VAL A 182 20.05 -12.90 10.75
C VAL A 182 21.10 -13.88 10.24
N PRO A 183 20.75 -14.79 9.32
CA PRO A 183 21.71 -15.66 8.65
C PRO A 183 22.83 -14.86 7.95
N ALA A 184 24.06 -15.39 7.98
CA ALA A 184 25.23 -14.74 7.36
C ALA A 184 25.22 -14.76 5.82
N LYS A 185 24.43 -15.65 5.21
CA LYS A 185 24.34 -15.81 3.74
C LYS A 185 22.92 -15.50 3.29
N GLY A 186 22.80 -14.74 2.19
CA GLY A 186 21.51 -14.32 1.63
C GLY A 186 21.27 -12.82 1.84
N PHE A 187 20.13 -12.32 1.33
CA PHE A 187 19.75 -10.91 1.44
C PHE A 187 18.87 -10.67 2.67
N TYR A 188 19.32 -11.14 3.83
CA TYR A 188 18.59 -10.96 5.08
C TYR A 188 18.94 -9.61 5.71
N VAL A 189 17.97 -8.72 5.78
CA VAL A 189 18.08 -7.44 6.50
C VAL A 189 17.62 -7.65 7.93
N PRO A 190 18.45 -7.37 8.94
CA PRO A 190 18.05 -7.53 10.34
C PRO A 190 16.83 -6.69 10.68
N PRO A 191 15.70 -7.28 11.15
CA PRO A 191 14.60 -6.52 11.70
C PRO A 191 15.10 -5.53 12.75
N THR A 192 14.83 -4.24 12.55
CA THR A 192 15.41 -3.19 13.39
C THR A 192 14.36 -2.17 13.81
N LEU A 193 14.31 -1.88 15.10
CA LEU A 193 13.54 -0.81 15.70
C LEU A 193 14.45 0.42 15.86
N ILE A 194 14.06 1.53 15.25
CA ILE A 194 14.86 2.76 15.14
C ILE A 194 14.09 3.91 15.81
N GLY A 195 14.66 4.52 16.84
CA GLY A 195 14.10 5.71 17.46
C GLY A 195 14.28 6.93 16.55
N VAL A 196 13.27 7.76 16.43
CA VAL A 196 13.33 9.06 15.76
C VAL A 196 12.72 10.14 16.65
N ASP A 197 13.19 11.36 16.53
CA ASP A 197 12.76 12.46 17.40
C ASP A 197 11.36 12.97 17.00
N ALA A 198 11.05 12.94 15.71
CA ALA A 198 9.80 13.46 15.17
C ALA A 198 9.21 12.55 14.07
N ILE A 199 7.90 12.70 13.84
CA ILE A 199 7.17 12.04 12.74
C ILE A 199 7.81 12.38 11.40
N GLU A 200 8.21 13.64 11.23
CA GLU A 200 8.75 14.23 10.02
C GLU A 200 10.15 13.73 9.65
N ASP A 201 10.83 13.03 10.54
CA ASP A 201 12.14 12.43 10.26
C ASP A 201 12.03 11.24 9.29
N VAL A 202 10.84 10.62 9.20
CA VAL A 202 10.57 9.52 8.28
C VAL A 202 9.95 10.06 6.99
N ARG A 203 10.80 10.58 6.09
CA ARG A 203 10.37 11.31 4.88
C ARG A 203 10.08 10.43 3.68
N ARG A 204 10.44 9.16 3.72
CA ARG A 204 10.26 8.22 2.60
C ARG A 204 9.99 6.82 3.09
N GLU A 205 9.40 6.01 2.24
CA GLU A 205 9.20 4.60 2.51
C GLU A 205 10.54 3.84 2.52
N TRP A 206 10.74 3.06 3.57
CA TRP A 206 11.80 2.07 3.67
C TRP A 206 11.18 0.67 3.52
N PHE A 207 11.17 0.16 2.30
CA PHE A 207 10.48 -1.09 1.93
C PHE A 207 11.28 -2.31 2.40
N GLY A 208 11.25 -2.55 3.70
CA GLY A 208 12.01 -3.59 4.39
C GLY A 208 11.64 -3.70 5.87
N PRO A 209 12.29 -4.58 6.65
CA PRO A 209 11.97 -4.85 8.05
C PRO A 209 12.58 -3.79 9.00
N LEU A 210 12.36 -2.52 8.69
CA LEU A 210 12.83 -1.38 9.48
C LEU A 210 11.62 -0.61 9.99
N LEU A 211 11.45 -0.55 11.31
CA LEU A 211 10.38 0.16 11.99
C LEU A 211 10.94 1.37 12.72
N HIS A 212 10.46 2.55 12.36
CA HIS A 212 10.76 3.79 13.09
C HIS A 212 9.75 3.98 14.20
N VAL A 213 10.18 4.56 15.31
CA VAL A 213 9.30 4.85 16.44
C VAL A 213 9.57 6.23 16.99
N THR A 214 8.49 6.95 17.27
CA THR A 214 8.49 8.24 17.96
C THR A 214 7.37 8.30 18.98
N ARG A 215 7.22 9.45 19.65
CA ARG A 215 6.22 9.66 20.70
C ARG A 215 5.30 10.81 20.36
N TRP A 216 4.12 10.80 20.97
CA TRP A 216 3.16 11.89 20.92
C TRP A 216 2.60 12.19 22.31
N LYS A 217 2.12 13.42 22.54
CA LYS A 217 1.61 13.89 23.83
C LYS A 217 0.11 13.67 23.95
N ALA A 218 -0.35 13.27 25.10
CA ALA A 218 -1.78 13.19 25.39
C ALA A 218 -2.49 14.52 25.04
N GLY A 219 -3.70 14.39 24.47
CA GLY A 219 -4.50 15.55 24.06
C GLY A 219 -4.19 16.10 22.66
N THR A 220 -3.14 15.63 21.96
CA THR A 220 -2.76 16.13 20.63
C THR A 220 -3.02 15.12 19.51
N LEU A 221 -4.03 14.24 19.65
CA LEU A 221 -4.27 13.17 18.67
C LEU A 221 -4.55 13.72 17.26
N ALA A 222 -5.43 14.71 17.12
CA ALA A 222 -5.76 15.30 15.82
C ALA A 222 -4.52 15.94 15.16
N GLU A 223 -3.72 16.70 15.91
CA GLU A 223 -2.46 17.28 15.45
C GLU A 223 -1.47 16.17 15.02
N THR A 224 -1.39 15.09 15.80
CA THR A 224 -0.53 13.94 15.49
C THR A 224 -0.92 13.30 14.15
N VAL A 225 -2.22 13.12 13.90
CA VAL A 225 -2.74 12.62 12.61
C VAL A 225 -2.39 13.58 11.46
N GLU A 226 -2.56 14.89 11.66
CA GLU A 226 -2.20 15.89 10.63
C GLU A 226 -0.70 15.86 10.32
N ARG A 227 0.16 15.69 11.32
CA ARG A 227 1.61 15.55 11.12
C ARG A 227 1.96 14.28 10.31
N VAL A 228 1.27 13.17 10.54
CA VAL A 228 1.40 11.96 9.69
C VAL A 228 0.96 12.26 8.26
N ASN A 229 -0.19 12.93 8.07
CA ASN A 229 -0.69 13.32 6.74
C ASN A 229 0.28 14.22 5.97
N ALA A 230 1.05 15.07 6.69
CA ALA A 230 2.01 15.98 6.08
C ALA A 230 3.14 15.28 5.30
N SER A 231 3.33 13.98 5.51
CA SER A 231 4.20 13.14 4.67
C SER A 231 3.77 13.11 3.19
N GLY A 232 2.51 13.41 2.91
CA GLY A 232 1.87 13.33 1.59
C GLY A 232 1.50 11.90 1.17
N PHE A 233 1.90 10.88 1.92
CA PHE A 233 1.47 9.51 1.72
C PHE A 233 0.14 9.24 2.43
N GLY A 234 -0.70 8.41 1.81
CA GLY A 234 -2.03 8.10 2.33
C GLY A 234 -2.50 6.70 1.96
N LEU A 235 -1.72 5.66 2.29
CA LEU A 235 -2.15 4.28 2.00
C LEU A 235 -2.85 3.66 3.19
N THR A 236 -2.15 3.45 4.31
CA THR A 236 -2.75 2.88 5.51
C THR A 236 -2.38 3.69 6.75
N MET A 237 -3.31 3.77 7.70
CA MET A 237 -3.08 4.30 9.04
C MET A 237 -3.73 3.38 10.07
N GLY A 238 -3.04 3.10 11.17
CA GLY A 238 -3.50 2.29 12.29
C GLY A 238 -3.76 3.14 13.53
N LEU A 239 -4.71 2.71 14.34
CA LEU A 239 -4.96 3.21 15.68
C LEU A 239 -5.13 2.04 16.64
N HIS A 240 -4.45 2.09 17.77
CA HIS A 240 -4.80 1.27 18.93
C HIS A 240 -5.29 2.15 20.07
N SER A 241 -6.55 1.98 20.42
CA SER A 241 -7.24 2.72 21.48
C SER A 241 -8.48 1.97 21.93
N ARG A 242 -8.83 2.07 23.21
CA ARG A 242 -10.14 1.62 23.72
C ARG A 242 -11.15 2.74 23.84
N ILE A 243 -10.83 3.93 23.36
CA ILE A 243 -11.70 5.11 23.38
C ILE A 243 -12.34 5.27 21.99
N ALA A 244 -13.65 5.08 21.87
CA ALA A 244 -14.36 5.23 20.59
C ALA A 244 -14.12 6.60 19.93
N ARG A 245 -14.14 7.67 20.74
CA ARG A 245 -13.88 9.04 20.25
C ARG A 245 -12.49 9.21 19.61
N ALA A 246 -11.50 8.42 20.03
CA ALA A 246 -10.18 8.44 19.38
C ALA A 246 -10.25 7.89 17.95
N ALA A 247 -11.04 6.82 17.73
CA ALA A 247 -11.26 6.29 16.39
C ALA A 247 -12.01 7.31 15.50
N GLU A 248 -13.08 7.94 16.02
CA GLU A 248 -13.80 9.01 15.33
C GLU A 248 -12.89 10.19 14.97
N THR A 249 -11.97 10.57 15.87
CA THR A 249 -10.98 11.62 15.59
C THR A 249 -10.05 11.21 14.46
N VAL A 250 -9.49 10.00 14.50
CA VAL A 250 -8.61 9.51 13.42
C VAL A 250 -9.37 9.43 12.11
N GLU A 251 -10.61 8.94 12.10
CA GLU A 251 -11.45 8.86 10.91
C GLU A 251 -11.72 10.24 10.30
N ALA A 252 -11.96 11.24 11.14
CA ALA A 252 -12.24 12.60 10.68
C ALA A 252 -11.01 13.33 10.09
N TYR A 253 -9.81 13.06 10.59
CA TYR A 253 -8.61 13.79 10.21
C TYR A 253 -7.65 13.02 9.30
N ALA A 254 -7.68 11.68 9.29
CA ALA A 254 -6.74 10.90 8.50
C ALA A 254 -6.96 11.04 7.00
N ARG A 255 -5.87 11.20 6.27
CA ARG A 255 -5.80 11.14 4.80
C ARG A 255 -5.13 9.84 4.40
N ALA A 256 -5.85 8.75 4.61
CA ALA A 256 -5.38 7.41 4.26
C ALA A 256 -6.53 6.59 3.69
N GLY A 257 -6.23 5.86 2.63
CA GLY A 257 -7.24 5.06 1.96
C GLY A 257 -7.79 3.94 2.84
N ASN A 258 -7.01 3.39 3.76
CA ASN A 258 -7.44 2.32 4.66
C ASN A 258 -7.06 2.64 6.10
N LEU A 259 -8.07 2.67 6.99
CA LEU A 259 -7.89 2.86 8.43
C LEU A 259 -8.11 1.52 9.14
N TYR A 260 -7.24 1.23 10.10
CA TYR A 260 -7.26 0.00 10.88
C TYR A 260 -7.29 0.31 12.37
N VAL A 261 -8.36 -0.09 13.05
CA VAL A 261 -8.52 0.15 14.49
C VAL A 261 -8.38 -1.16 15.24
N ASN A 262 -7.47 -1.20 16.21
CA ASN A 262 -7.19 -2.34 17.09
C ASN A 262 -6.91 -3.66 16.33
N ARG A 263 -6.13 -3.56 15.26
CA ARG A 263 -5.71 -4.71 14.45
C ARG A 263 -4.45 -4.39 13.64
N SER A 264 -3.86 -5.43 13.06
CA SER A 264 -2.73 -5.28 12.14
C SER A 264 -3.11 -4.52 10.87
N MET A 265 -2.14 -3.83 10.27
CA MET A 265 -2.32 -2.97 9.09
C MET A 265 -2.14 -3.71 7.77
N ILE A 266 -1.78 -4.99 7.81
CA ILE A 266 -1.57 -5.82 6.62
C ILE A 266 -2.70 -6.83 6.44
N GLY A 267 -2.82 -7.40 5.22
CA GLY A 267 -3.78 -8.48 4.96
C GLY A 267 -5.20 -8.01 4.67
N ALA A 268 -5.36 -6.97 3.86
CA ALA A 268 -6.66 -6.63 3.29
C ALA A 268 -7.24 -7.82 2.51
N VAL A 269 -8.51 -8.13 2.75
CA VAL A 269 -9.20 -9.25 2.11
C VAL A 269 -9.92 -8.76 0.87
N VAL A 270 -9.59 -9.32 -0.29
CA VAL A 270 -10.21 -8.98 -1.58
C VAL A 270 -11.73 -9.18 -1.51
N GLY A 271 -12.48 -8.20 -2.02
CA GLY A 271 -13.96 -8.21 -2.02
C GLY A 271 -14.60 -7.82 -0.68
N VAL A 272 -13.86 -7.84 0.43
CA VAL A 272 -14.35 -7.43 1.76
C VAL A 272 -13.78 -6.08 2.17
N GLN A 273 -12.51 -5.86 1.87
CA GLN A 273 -11.78 -4.63 2.21
C GLN A 273 -11.14 -4.07 0.93
N PRO A 274 -11.84 -3.22 0.18
CA PRO A 274 -11.24 -2.52 -0.94
C PRO A 274 -9.97 -1.79 -0.51
N PHE A 275 -8.88 -1.96 -1.27
CA PHE A 275 -7.57 -1.50 -0.87
C PHE A 275 -6.98 -0.54 -1.91
N GLY A 276 -6.46 0.57 -1.42
CA GLY A 276 -5.79 1.59 -2.23
C GLY A 276 -5.60 2.88 -1.46
N GLY A 277 -4.64 3.69 -1.91
CA GLY A 277 -4.24 4.93 -1.27
C GLY A 277 -4.66 6.19 -2.02
N GLU A 278 -4.29 7.32 -1.42
CA GLU A 278 -4.42 8.66 -1.99
C GLU A 278 -3.09 9.42 -1.92
N GLY A 279 -3.04 10.61 -2.49
CA GLY A 279 -1.84 11.45 -2.47
C GLY A 279 -0.65 10.80 -3.17
N LEU A 280 0.48 10.65 -2.46
CA LEU A 280 1.66 9.96 -2.98
C LEU A 280 1.52 8.44 -3.04
N SER A 281 0.46 7.88 -2.43
CA SER A 281 0.24 6.43 -2.32
C SER A 281 -0.70 5.86 -3.37
N GLY A 282 -1.40 6.66 -4.14
CA GLY A 282 -2.26 6.14 -5.20
C GLY A 282 -3.16 7.19 -5.83
N THR A 283 -3.79 6.79 -6.92
CA THR A 283 -4.75 7.62 -7.67
C THR A 283 -6.20 7.24 -7.38
N GLY A 284 -6.43 6.09 -6.71
CA GLY A 284 -7.74 5.44 -6.75
C GLY A 284 -8.16 5.05 -8.19
N PRO A 285 -9.33 4.42 -8.34
CA PRO A 285 -10.16 3.83 -7.29
C PRO A 285 -9.50 2.61 -6.62
N LYS A 286 -10.00 2.22 -5.45
CA LYS A 286 -9.45 1.09 -4.68
C LYS A 286 -9.64 -0.24 -5.39
N ALA A 287 -8.59 -1.05 -5.41
CA ALA A 287 -8.63 -2.42 -5.91
C ALA A 287 -9.65 -3.27 -5.11
N GLY A 288 -10.47 -4.05 -5.83
CA GLY A 288 -11.56 -4.82 -5.24
C GLY A 288 -12.76 -4.01 -4.76
N GLY A 289 -12.79 -2.70 -5.03
CA GLY A 289 -13.89 -1.81 -4.69
C GLY A 289 -14.91 -1.66 -5.83
N PRO A 290 -16.11 -1.12 -5.53
CA PRO A 290 -17.22 -1.03 -6.50
C PRO A 290 -16.91 -0.08 -7.67
N HIS A 291 -15.97 0.85 -7.51
CA HIS A 291 -15.61 1.83 -8.53
C HIS A 291 -14.41 1.38 -9.41
N TYR A 292 -13.82 0.21 -9.14
CA TYR A 292 -12.61 -0.22 -9.87
C TYR A 292 -12.91 -0.60 -11.32
N LEU A 293 -13.89 -1.45 -11.56
CA LEU A 293 -14.29 -1.85 -12.92
C LEU A 293 -14.84 -0.70 -13.76
N PRO A 294 -15.72 0.18 -13.24
CA PRO A 294 -16.18 1.34 -13.99
C PRO A 294 -15.07 2.25 -14.50
N ARG A 295 -13.89 2.26 -13.85
CA ARG A 295 -12.74 3.06 -14.31
C ARG A 295 -12.19 2.64 -15.67
N PHE A 296 -12.48 1.41 -16.10
CA PHE A 296 -12.11 0.87 -17.42
C PHE A 296 -13.21 1.06 -18.47
N CYS A 297 -14.35 1.64 -18.09
CA CYS A 297 -15.48 1.89 -18.96
C CYS A 297 -15.52 3.37 -19.38
N ILE A 298 -16.17 3.63 -20.52
CA ILE A 298 -16.43 4.97 -21.03
C ILE A 298 -17.93 5.19 -21.01
N GLU A 299 -18.36 6.26 -20.38
CA GLU A 299 -19.76 6.69 -20.38
C GLU A 299 -20.13 7.26 -21.75
N ARG A 300 -21.31 6.89 -22.25
CA ARG A 300 -21.90 7.46 -23.47
C ARG A 300 -23.32 7.91 -23.17
N VAL A 301 -23.61 9.14 -23.51
CA VAL A 301 -24.98 9.68 -23.43
C VAL A 301 -25.52 9.79 -24.87
N THR A 302 -26.72 9.26 -25.07
CA THR A 302 -27.45 9.45 -26.34
C THR A 302 -28.68 10.26 -26.03
N SER A 303 -28.86 11.39 -26.72
CA SER A 303 -30.06 12.20 -26.66
C SER A 303 -30.73 12.15 -28.00
N THR A 304 -32.00 11.82 -28.03
CA THR A 304 -32.80 11.72 -29.26
C THR A 304 -33.97 12.68 -29.18
N ASP A 305 -34.09 13.56 -30.16
CA ASP A 305 -35.30 14.35 -30.36
C ASP A 305 -36.33 13.50 -31.11
N THR A 306 -37.37 13.12 -30.39
CA THR A 306 -38.45 12.28 -30.90
C THR A 306 -39.49 13.09 -31.75
N THR A 307 -39.47 14.41 -31.68
CA THR A 307 -40.38 15.25 -32.44
C THR A 307 -40.08 15.22 -33.93
N SER A 308 -38.83 15.10 -34.33
CA SER A 308 -38.36 15.00 -35.72
C SER A 308 -38.76 13.68 -36.41
N THR A 309 -39.07 12.63 -35.67
CA THR A 309 -39.48 11.31 -36.17
C THR A 309 -41.01 11.15 -36.23
N GLY A 310 -41.79 12.19 -35.86
CA GLY A 310 -43.25 12.16 -35.85
C GLY A 310 -43.84 11.33 -34.69
N GLY A 311 -43.03 10.95 -33.70
CA GLY A 311 -43.49 10.22 -32.55
C GLY A 311 -44.26 11.09 -31.54
N ASN A 312 -45.32 10.55 -30.96
CA ASN A 312 -46.05 11.21 -29.89
C ASN A 312 -45.27 11.11 -28.59
N ALA A 313 -44.70 12.22 -28.12
CA ALA A 313 -43.92 12.32 -26.89
C ALA A 313 -44.63 11.74 -25.66
N SER A 314 -45.96 11.79 -25.62
CA SER A 314 -46.77 11.23 -24.51
C SER A 314 -46.82 9.69 -24.53
N LEU A 315 -46.64 9.04 -25.66
CA LEU A 315 -46.59 7.58 -25.79
C LEU A 315 -45.21 7.01 -25.41
N LEU A 316 -44.13 7.73 -25.73
CA LEU A 316 -42.78 7.35 -25.40
C LEU A 316 -42.47 7.44 -23.89
N SER A 317 -43.14 8.37 -23.18
CA SER A 317 -43.01 8.49 -21.72
C SER A 317 -43.78 7.43 -20.95
N LEU A 318 -44.65 6.64 -21.58
CA LEU A 318 -45.43 5.57 -20.95
C LEU A 318 -44.73 4.21 -21.00
N GLU A 319 -43.74 4.00 -21.86
CA GLU A 319 -42.97 2.73 -21.97
C GLU A 319 -41.89 2.59 -20.90
N ASP A 320 -41.40 3.68 -20.30
CA ASP A 320 -40.38 3.65 -19.25
C ASP A 320 -40.94 3.46 -17.83
N ALA A 321 -42.24 3.31 -17.67
CA ALA A 321 -42.87 3.09 -16.35
C ALA A 321 -42.98 1.60 -15.94
N GLY A 322 -42.30 0.72 -16.64
CA GLY A 322 -42.48 -0.74 -16.49
C GLY A 322 -41.19 -1.56 -16.40
N PHE A 323 -40.19 -1.11 -15.57
CA PHE A 323 -39.12 -2.00 -15.10
C PHE A 323 -38.69 -1.66 -13.68
#